data_3368c0e762fa890be6b7a843904325f2
#
_entry.id   3368c0e762fa890be6b7a843904325f2
#
_cell.length_a   1.000
_cell.length_b   1.000
_cell.length_c   1.000
_cell.angle_alpha   90.00
_cell.angle_beta   90.00
_cell.angle_gamma   90.00
#
_symmetry.space_group_name_H-M   'P 1'
#
loop_
_entity.id
_entity.type
_entity.pdbx_description
1 polymer ?
#
loop_
_entity_poly.entity_id
_entity_poly.type
_entity_poly.pdbx_seq_one_letter_code
_entity_poly.pdbx_strand_id
1 'polypeptide(L)'
;MWNTRRARGLCGIALAVVLSVALTGCGKKAVMLPPNADFYVLDLSDSGKAEDQFERINQDVLRSLTRNSLGQPFEVDGEPAYGPTVTTFSFVGKNSRFLKTFQLQDYEKVNQLFDLVSEDTRAQNSWDKLTSTYQSILEPLLIAGGSSPFPQSLCLQKFDSSLKDYFSGTQTRQDLVEKLCQMATYTTEKYRGLVNYIAEEKSEHKTSDVFGAIEAVNNSVQSILKDNPAAKIRLTLATDGENYLSPNNALNSSSILSQGDACQQGQVLFEKLSAKSLRGIDVELPGIGALLGDKAEYAGEIDKFWRCFFALSK
;
A
#
# COMPACT_ATOMS: atom_id res chain seq x y z
N MET A 1 14.32 -67.83 -8.41
CA MET A 1 15.22 -66.64 -8.41
C MET A 1 14.35 -65.42 -8.47
N TRP A 2 14.37 -64.64 -7.45
CA TRP A 2 13.35 -63.68 -7.10
C TRP A 2 13.66 -62.28 -7.70
N ASN A 3 12.66 -61.72 -8.36
CA ASN A 3 12.68 -60.36 -8.91
C ASN A 3 11.84 -59.44 -8.03
N THR A 4 12.45 -58.56 -7.31
CA THR A 4 11.77 -57.49 -6.54
C THR A 4 11.88 -56.18 -7.30
N ARG A 5 10.78 -55.75 -7.95
CA ARG A 5 10.60 -54.39 -8.48
C ARG A 5 10.31 -53.41 -7.33
N ARG A 6 11.22 -52.48 -7.11
CA ARG A 6 10.97 -51.30 -6.26
C ARG A 6 10.25 -50.23 -7.07
N ALA A 7 9.01 -49.98 -6.73
CA ALA A 7 8.28 -48.80 -7.17
C ALA A 7 8.84 -47.58 -6.43
N ARG A 8 9.33 -46.59 -7.18
CA ARG A 8 9.66 -45.24 -6.63
C ARG A 8 8.39 -44.43 -6.63
N GLY A 9 7.83 -44.21 -5.43
CA GLY A 9 6.75 -43.24 -5.22
C GLY A 9 7.30 -41.83 -5.34
N LEU A 10 6.70 -41.05 -6.20
CA LEU A 10 6.83 -39.59 -6.25
C LEU A 10 6.12 -39.02 -5.01
N CYS A 11 6.89 -38.54 -4.06
CA CYS A 11 6.39 -37.69 -2.99
C CYS A 11 6.13 -36.30 -3.56
N GLY A 12 4.87 -36.02 -3.88
CA GLY A 12 4.40 -34.66 -4.11
C GLY A 12 4.44 -33.91 -2.77
N ILE A 13 5.24 -32.87 -2.71
CA ILE A 13 5.24 -31.94 -1.57
C ILE A 13 3.97 -31.11 -1.70
N ALA A 14 2.90 -31.56 -1.03
CA ALA A 14 1.75 -30.73 -0.74
C ALA A 14 2.20 -29.73 0.31
N LEU A 15 2.13 -28.45 -0.04
CA LEU A 15 2.33 -27.33 0.87
C LEU A 15 1.19 -27.37 1.89
N ALA A 16 1.43 -28.03 3.02
CA ALA A 16 0.50 -28.05 4.13
C ALA A 16 0.57 -26.69 4.82
N VAL A 17 -0.43 -25.85 4.56
CA VAL A 17 -0.80 -24.78 5.46
C VAL A 17 -1.15 -25.44 6.79
N VAL A 18 -0.29 -25.30 7.77
CA VAL A 18 -0.53 -25.82 9.11
C VAL A 18 -1.63 -24.99 9.75
N LEU A 19 -2.88 -25.40 9.56
CA LEU A 19 -3.98 -24.97 10.41
C LEU A 19 -3.80 -25.65 11.77
N SER A 20 -3.27 -24.96 12.74
CA SER A 20 -3.30 -25.36 14.13
C SER A 20 -4.71 -25.18 14.66
N VAL A 21 -5.57 -26.17 14.47
CA VAL A 21 -6.90 -26.23 15.10
C VAL A 21 -6.70 -26.71 16.54
N ALA A 22 -6.60 -25.78 17.46
CA ALA A 22 -6.79 -26.09 18.88
C ALA A 22 -8.29 -26.05 19.20
N LEU A 23 -8.92 -27.23 19.24
CA LEU A 23 -10.28 -27.44 19.73
C LEU A 23 -10.33 -27.29 21.25
N THR A 24 -10.63 -26.10 21.76
CA THR A 24 -11.19 -25.93 23.10
C THR A 24 -12.03 -24.65 23.17
N GLY A 25 -13.36 -24.82 23.25
CA GLY A 25 -14.29 -23.76 23.71
C GLY A 25 -14.85 -22.85 22.64
N CYS A 26 -16.10 -22.92 22.41
CA CYS A 26 -17.12 -22.09 21.73
C CYS A 26 -16.79 -20.68 21.17
N GLY A 27 -15.64 -20.44 20.59
CA GLY A 27 -15.32 -19.23 19.84
C GLY A 27 -14.29 -19.56 18.77
N LYS A 28 -14.65 -19.34 17.50
CA LYS A 28 -13.71 -19.51 16.41
C LYS A 28 -12.60 -18.44 16.53
N LYS A 29 -11.35 -18.88 16.46
CA LYS A 29 -10.21 -17.96 16.57
C LYS A 29 -10.04 -17.20 15.23
N ALA A 30 -10.05 -15.88 15.30
CA ALA A 30 -9.78 -15.06 14.13
C ALA A 30 -8.34 -15.27 13.59
N VAL A 31 -8.15 -15.12 12.29
CA VAL A 31 -6.87 -15.31 11.61
C VAL A 31 -6.40 -13.98 11.03
N MET A 32 -5.15 -13.60 11.30
CA MET A 32 -4.50 -12.51 10.60
C MET A 32 -3.86 -13.05 9.32
N LEU A 33 -4.25 -12.48 8.18
CA LEU A 33 -3.61 -12.78 6.90
C LEU A 33 -2.40 -11.89 6.67
N PRO A 34 -1.47 -12.30 5.82
CA PRO A 34 -0.40 -11.43 5.34
C PRO A 34 -0.97 -10.14 4.73
N PRO A 35 -0.25 -9.01 4.79
CA PRO A 35 -0.81 -7.72 4.45
C PRO A 35 -1.16 -7.57 2.97
N ASN A 36 -2.21 -6.81 2.71
CA ASN A 36 -2.43 -6.14 1.44
C ASN A 36 -1.46 -4.97 1.28
N ALA A 37 -1.35 -4.37 0.10
CA ALA A 37 -0.46 -3.23 -0.12
C ALA A 37 -1.11 -2.14 -0.96
N ASP A 38 -1.03 -0.90 -0.45
CA ASP A 38 -1.36 0.32 -1.19
C ASP A 38 -0.04 1.02 -1.56
N PHE A 39 0.24 1.12 -2.84
CA PHE A 39 1.37 1.87 -3.37
C PHE A 39 0.90 3.21 -3.90
N TYR A 40 1.52 4.27 -3.42
CA TYR A 40 1.36 5.63 -3.95
C TYR A 40 2.66 6.06 -4.58
N VAL A 41 2.60 6.44 -5.85
CA VAL A 41 3.74 6.96 -6.60
C VAL A 41 3.44 8.40 -6.99
N LEU A 42 4.22 9.36 -6.47
CA LEU A 42 4.04 10.78 -6.69
C LEU A 42 5.17 11.35 -7.54
N ASP A 43 4.81 12.07 -8.57
CA ASP A 43 5.76 12.76 -9.44
C ASP A 43 6.19 14.10 -8.82
N LEU A 44 7.51 14.25 -8.59
CA LEU A 44 8.13 15.47 -8.07
C LEU A 44 8.68 16.38 -9.18
N SER A 45 8.51 16.03 -10.46
CA SER A 45 8.96 16.90 -11.55
C SER A 45 8.15 18.20 -11.61
N ASP A 46 8.75 19.23 -12.23
CA ASP A 46 8.08 20.53 -12.41
C ASP A 46 6.73 20.41 -13.13
N SER A 47 6.64 19.51 -14.11
CA SER A 47 5.39 19.23 -14.84
C SER A 47 4.37 18.47 -13.99
N GLY A 48 4.83 17.63 -13.08
CA GLY A 48 4.00 16.80 -12.22
C GLY A 48 3.22 17.57 -11.15
N LYS A 49 3.66 18.80 -10.79
CA LYS A 49 3.04 19.62 -9.73
C LYS A 49 2.71 18.82 -8.48
N ALA A 50 3.73 18.34 -7.80
CA ALA A 50 3.65 17.39 -6.71
C ALA A 50 2.62 17.75 -5.62
N GLU A 51 2.49 19.02 -5.25
CA GLU A 51 1.51 19.47 -4.24
C GLU A 51 0.07 19.27 -4.72
N ASP A 52 -0.25 19.66 -5.97
CA ASP A 52 -1.59 19.50 -6.54
C ASP A 52 -1.94 18.00 -6.68
N GLN A 53 -0.97 17.19 -7.08
CA GLN A 53 -1.15 15.74 -7.17
C GLN A 53 -1.34 15.11 -5.79
N PHE A 54 -0.54 15.50 -4.82
CA PHE A 54 -0.66 15.01 -3.45
C PHE A 54 -2.00 15.39 -2.84
N GLU A 55 -2.47 16.63 -3.02
CA GLU A 55 -3.79 17.06 -2.54
C GLU A 55 -4.92 16.19 -3.08
N ARG A 56 -4.86 15.82 -4.37
CA ARG A 56 -5.86 14.93 -5.00
C ARG A 56 -5.94 13.55 -4.36
N ILE A 57 -4.80 12.98 -3.99
CA ILE A 57 -4.73 11.62 -3.43
C ILE A 57 -4.72 11.59 -1.91
N ASN A 58 -4.53 12.72 -1.25
CA ASN A 58 -4.30 12.78 0.20
C ASN A 58 -5.44 12.17 1.02
N GLN A 59 -6.70 12.40 0.61
CA GLN A 59 -7.86 11.80 1.28
C GLN A 59 -7.83 10.26 1.22
N ASP A 60 -7.35 9.71 0.12
CA ASP A 60 -7.22 8.28 -0.04
C ASP A 60 -6.04 7.72 0.78
N VAL A 61 -4.91 8.45 0.81
CA VAL A 61 -3.78 8.14 1.69
C VAL A 61 -4.23 8.11 3.16
N LEU A 62 -4.96 9.14 3.61
CA LEU A 62 -5.49 9.20 4.98
C LEU A 62 -6.42 8.02 5.27
N ARG A 63 -7.28 7.62 4.32
CA ARG A 63 -8.14 6.45 4.46
C ARG A 63 -7.34 5.17 4.58
N SER A 64 -6.32 5.00 3.77
CA SER A 64 -5.43 3.84 3.85
C SER A 64 -4.73 3.76 5.20
N LEU A 65 -4.23 4.89 5.71
CA LEU A 65 -3.54 4.95 7.00
C LEU A 65 -4.44 4.73 8.21
N THR A 66 -5.71 5.10 8.13
CA THR A 66 -6.62 5.06 9.28
C THR A 66 -7.55 3.86 9.27
N ARG A 67 -8.23 3.58 8.15
CA ARG A 67 -9.23 2.52 8.04
C ARG A 67 -8.65 1.17 7.70
N ASN A 68 -7.68 1.14 6.79
CA ASN A 68 -7.17 -0.11 6.25
C ASN A 68 -5.97 -0.65 7.04
N SER A 69 -5.32 0.18 7.85
CA SER A 69 -4.08 -0.18 8.54
C SER A 69 -4.22 -1.38 9.48
N LEU A 70 -5.34 -1.48 10.18
CA LEU A 70 -5.61 -2.61 11.09
C LEU A 70 -6.34 -3.77 10.40
N GLY A 71 -6.72 -3.60 9.13
CA GLY A 71 -7.46 -4.58 8.37
C GLY A 71 -8.97 -4.52 8.61
N GLN A 72 -9.73 -4.78 7.55
CA GLN A 72 -11.18 -4.97 7.61
C GLN A 72 -11.48 -6.44 7.92
N PRO A 73 -12.50 -6.73 8.74
CA PRO A 73 -12.93 -8.09 8.96
C PRO A 73 -13.54 -8.68 7.69
N PHE A 74 -13.28 -9.93 7.43
CA PHE A 74 -13.91 -10.74 6.38
C PHE A 74 -13.90 -12.20 6.80
N GLU A 75 -14.50 -13.08 6.01
CA GLU A 75 -14.54 -14.50 6.32
C GLU A 75 -13.68 -15.29 5.32
N VAL A 76 -12.91 -16.25 5.84
CA VAL A 76 -12.21 -17.27 5.07
C VAL A 76 -12.65 -18.62 5.57
N ASP A 77 -13.30 -19.42 4.71
CA ASP A 77 -13.82 -20.74 5.05
C ASP A 77 -14.77 -20.74 6.27
N GLY A 78 -15.53 -19.64 6.44
CA GLY A 78 -16.44 -19.43 7.56
C GLY A 78 -15.76 -19.06 8.88
N GLU A 79 -14.47 -18.71 8.84
CA GLU A 79 -13.72 -18.20 9.99
C GLU A 79 -13.44 -16.69 9.81
N PRO A 80 -13.54 -15.90 10.90
CA PRO A 80 -13.20 -14.48 10.83
C PRO A 80 -11.71 -14.31 10.54
N ALA A 81 -11.41 -13.44 9.58
CA ALA A 81 -10.06 -13.10 9.15
C ALA A 81 -9.88 -11.59 9.03
N TYR A 82 -8.65 -11.12 9.17
CA TYR A 82 -8.28 -9.71 9.03
C TYR A 82 -7.10 -9.58 8.08
N GLY A 83 -7.22 -8.66 7.12
CA GLY A 83 -6.17 -8.38 6.14
C GLY A 83 -5.72 -6.92 6.25
N PRO A 84 -4.73 -6.61 7.09
CA PRO A 84 -4.21 -5.26 7.21
C PRO A 84 -3.60 -4.80 5.89
N THR A 85 -3.51 -3.48 5.69
CA THR A 85 -2.91 -2.90 4.50
C THR A 85 -1.65 -2.14 4.89
N VAL A 86 -0.55 -2.42 4.20
CA VAL A 86 0.69 -1.64 4.29
C VAL A 86 0.67 -0.57 3.22
N THR A 87 0.86 0.68 3.63
CA THR A 87 0.89 1.85 2.75
C THR A 87 2.33 2.26 2.48
N THR A 88 2.72 2.25 1.22
CA THR A 88 4.05 2.65 0.77
C THR A 88 3.94 3.84 -0.17
N PHE A 89 4.74 4.87 0.08
CA PHE A 89 4.82 6.07 -0.73
C PHE A 89 6.19 6.16 -1.38
N SER A 90 6.22 6.32 -2.71
CA SER A 90 7.44 6.45 -3.51
C SER A 90 7.35 7.67 -4.41
N PHE A 91 8.48 8.14 -4.90
CA PHE A 91 8.54 9.35 -5.70
C PHE A 91 9.17 9.10 -7.07
N VAL A 92 8.66 9.85 -8.05
CA VAL A 92 9.23 9.95 -9.39
C VAL A 92 10.09 11.22 -9.47
N GLY A 93 11.24 11.13 -10.07
CA GLY A 93 12.15 12.25 -10.33
C GLY A 93 13.26 11.79 -11.25
N LYS A 94 14.44 12.42 -11.18
CA LYS A 94 15.56 12.16 -12.09
C LYS A 94 16.03 10.69 -12.13
N ASN A 95 15.79 9.95 -11.05
CA ASN A 95 16.27 8.57 -10.91
C ASN A 95 15.37 7.81 -9.94
N SER A 96 14.19 7.42 -10.40
CA SER A 96 13.15 6.82 -9.56
C SER A 96 13.59 5.56 -8.80
N ARG A 97 14.60 4.83 -9.30
CA ARG A 97 15.16 3.67 -8.60
C ARG A 97 15.83 4.00 -7.27
N PHE A 98 16.22 5.25 -7.06
CA PHE A 98 16.96 5.75 -5.90
C PHE A 98 16.18 6.78 -5.10
N LEU A 99 14.87 6.95 -5.40
CA LEU A 99 14.05 7.88 -4.66
C LEU A 99 13.72 7.34 -3.28
N LYS A 100 13.49 8.27 -2.38
CA LYS A 100 13.08 7.97 -1.02
C LYS A 100 11.74 7.26 -1.02
N THR A 101 11.66 6.18 -0.26
CA THR A 101 10.42 5.44 -0.03
C THR A 101 10.01 5.59 1.42
N PHE A 102 8.74 5.86 1.66
CA PHE A 102 8.14 5.93 2.98
C PHE A 102 7.20 4.75 3.17
N GLN A 103 7.53 3.86 4.07
CA GLN A 103 6.58 2.89 4.61
C GLN A 103 5.87 3.57 5.78
N LEU A 104 4.58 3.85 5.61
CA LEU A 104 3.82 4.68 6.54
C LEU A 104 3.25 3.90 7.73
N GLN A 105 3.33 2.57 7.70
CA GLN A 105 2.85 1.68 8.77
C GLN A 105 3.88 0.62 9.10
N ASP A 106 3.81 0.15 10.34
CA ASP A 106 4.63 -0.95 10.85
C ASP A 106 3.76 -2.19 11.01
N TYR A 107 3.85 -3.09 10.05
CA TYR A 107 3.06 -4.32 10.03
C TYR A 107 3.37 -5.24 11.21
N GLU A 108 4.60 -5.27 11.70
CA GLU A 108 4.96 -6.08 12.86
C GLU A 108 4.20 -5.64 14.11
N LYS A 109 4.01 -4.33 14.29
CA LYS A 109 3.20 -3.79 15.39
C LYS A 109 1.72 -4.14 15.25
N VAL A 110 1.20 -4.18 14.01
CA VAL A 110 -0.18 -4.64 13.77
C VAL A 110 -0.35 -6.09 14.18
N ASN A 111 0.61 -6.98 13.84
CA ASN A 111 0.58 -8.38 14.27
C ASN A 111 0.62 -8.51 15.79
N GLN A 112 1.53 -7.79 16.46
CA GLN A 112 1.60 -7.81 17.93
C GLN A 112 0.29 -7.33 18.58
N LEU A 113 -0.37 -6.35 17.98
CA LEU A 113 -1.66 -5.87 18.45
C LEU A 113 -2.75 -6.94 18.28
N PHE A 114 -2.75 -7.63 17.13
CA PHE A 114 -3.69 -8.70 16.85
C PHE A 114 -3.54 -9.87 17.83
N ASP A 115 -2.31 -10.27 18.12
CA ASP A 115 -2.02 -11.35 19.08
C ASP A 115 -2.64 -11.04 20.45
N LEU A 116 -2.48 -9.79 20.94
CA LEU A 116 -3.07 -9.38 22.21
C LEU A 116 -4.60 -9.45 22.21
N VAL A 117 -5.25 -9.09 21.10
CA VAL A 117 -6.72 -9.13 20.98
C VAL A 117 -7.24 -10.54 20.77
N SER A 118 -6.52 -11.38 20.03
CA SER A 118 -6.94 -12.75 19.71
C SER A 118 -6.97 -13.69 20.91
N GLU A 119 -6.29 -13.33 22.00
CA GLU A 119 -6.36 -14.05 23.28
C GLU A 119 -7.68 -13.80 24.03
N ASP A 120 -8.44 -12.75 23.68
CA ASP A 120 -9.73 -12.46 24.28
C ASP A 120 -10.84 -13.25 23.53
N THR A 121 -11.68 -13.96 24.26
CA THR A 121 -12.83 -14.74 23.72
C THR A 121 -13.90 -13.88 23.01
N ARG A 122 -13.77 -12.55 23.04
CA ARG A 122 -14.63 -11.55 22.38
C ARG A 122 -13.94 -10.91 21.16
N ALA A 123 -12.91 -11.53 20.63
CA ALA A 123 -11.95 -10.95 19.70
C ALA A 123 -12.57 -10.16 18.53
N GLN A 124 -13.65 -10.63 17.91
CA GLN A 124 -14.23 -9.98 16.72
C GLN A 124 -14.84 -8.63 17.03
N ASN A 125 -15.71 -8.51 18.03
CA ASN A 125 -16.30 -7.23 18.42
C ASN A 125 -15.24 -6.26 18.97
N SER A 126 -14.20 -6.80 19.59
CA SER A 126 -13.10 -6.04 20.15
C SER A 126 -12.21 -5.44 19.05
N TRP A 127 -11.99 -6.17 17.94
CA TRP A 127 -11.20 -5.69 16.81
C TRP A 127 -11.88 -4.54 16.08
N ASP A 128 -13.17 -4.66 15.79
CA ASP A 128 -13.95 -3.58 15.16
C ASP A 128 -13.95 -2.30 16.00
N LYS A 129 -14.09 -2.45 17.32
CA LYS A 129 -14.00 -1.33 18.25
C LYS A 129 -12.61 -0.72 18.26
N LEU A 130 -11.57 -1.54 18.27
CA LEU A 130 -10.19 -1.12 18.24
C LEU A 130 -9.87 -0.34 16.95
N THR A 131 -10.30 -0.85 15.80
CA THR A 131 -10.13 -0.20 14.49
C THR A 131 -10.85 1.15 14.43
N SER A 132 -12.11 1.21 14.86
CA SER A 132 -12.87 2.46 14.90
C SER A 132 -12.28 3.48 15.86
N THR A 133 -11.77 3.04 17.01
CA THR A 133 -11.08 3.89 17.98
C THR A 133 -9.77 4.42 17.42
N TYR A 134 -8.95 3.55 16.82
CA TYR A 134 -7.70 3.94 16.17
C TYR A 134 -7.94 5.00 15.10
N GLN A 135 -8.91 4.77 14.22
CA GLN A 135 -9.30 5.74 13.19
C GLN A 135 -9.71 7.08 13.79
N SER A 136 -10.62 7.08 14.76
CA SER A 136 -11.16 8.33 15.35
C SER A 136 -10.11 9.19 16.05
N ILE A 137 -9.03 8.58 16.52
CA ILE A 137 -7.92 9.27 17.18
C ILE A 137 -6.85 9.72 16.18
N LEU A 138 -6.52 8.88 15.21
CA LEU A 138 -5.43 9.14 14.26
C LEU A 138 -5.83 10.11 13.15
N GLU A 139 -7.04 10.00 12.60
CA GLU A 139 -7.50 10.81 11.47
C GLU A 139 -7.38 12.32 11.71
N PRO A 140 -7.86 12.90 12.84
CA PRO A 140 -7.68 14.31 13.13
C PRO A 140 -6.22 14.76 13.23
N LEU A 141 -5.33 13.86 13.70
CA LEU A 141 -3.90 14.18 13.82
C LEU A 141 -3.21 14.26 12.46
N LEU A 142 -3.59 13.37 11.55
CA LEU A 142 -3.06 13.38 10.18
C LEU A 142 -3.60 14.58 9.38
N ILE A 143 -4.90 14.91 9.51
CA ILE A 143 -5.52 16.07 8.86
C ILE A 143 -4.85 17.37 9.31
N ALA A 144 -4.47 17.47 10.59
CA ALA A 144 -3.71 18.61 11.11
C ALA A 144 -2.26 18.67 10.57
N GLY A 145 -1.91 17.82 9.59
CA GLY A 145 -0.60 17.78 8.95
C GLY A 145 0.51 17.22 9.83
N GLY A 146 0.16 16.58 10.96
CA GLY A 146 1.16 16.10 11.91
C GLY A 146 2.05 17.21 12.49
N SER A 147 1.58 18.46 12.46
CA SER A 147 2.35 19.67 12.78
C SER A 147 2.90 19.71 14.21
N SER A 148 2.33 18.91 15.10
CA SER A 148 2.86 18.72 16.45
C SER A 148 3.04 17.24 16.75
N PRO A 149 4.11 16.85 17.45
CA PRO A 149 4.23 15.48 17.95
C PRO A 149 3.01 15.15 18.80
N PHE A 150 2.43 13.98 18.59
CA PHE A 150 1.32 13.51 19.40
C PHE A 150 1.85 13.24 20.83
N PRO A 151 1.47 14.02 21.85
CA PRO A 151 2.00 13.80 23.18
C PRO A 151 1.62 12.40 23.66
N GLN A 152 2.60 11.61 24.06
CA GLN A 152 2.38 10.22 24.48
C GLN A 152 1.34 10.13 25.61
N SER A 153 1.37 11.05 26.58
CA SER A 153 0.38 11.09 27.67
C SER A 153 -1.05 11.28 27.17
N LEU A 154 -1.26 12.14 26.17
CA LEU A 154 -2.58 12.37 25.57
C LEU A 154 -3.03 11.15 24.77
N CYS A 155 -2.11 10.50 24.08
CA CYS A 155 -2.36 9.26 23.36
C CYS A 155 -2.87 8.17 24.31
N LEU A 156 -2.11 7.88 25.36
CA LEU A 156 -2.46 6.87 26.36
C LEU A 156 -3.84 7.17 26.97
N GLN A 157 -4.09 8.41 27.37
CA GLN A 157 -5.38 8.81 27.94
C GLN A 157 -6.55 8.61 26.98
N LYS A 158 -6.41 9.01 25.71
CA LYS A 158 -7.47 8.89 24.71
C LYS A 158 -7.81 7.43 24.40
N PHE A 159 -6.80 6.60 24.16
CA PHE A 159 -7.04 5.18 23.89
C PHE A 159 -7.58 4.46 25.12
N ASP A 160 -7.01 4.67 26.32
CA ASP A 160 -7.49 4.03 27.54
C ASP A 160 -8.97 4.38 27.83
N SER A 161 -9.34 5.65 27.75
CA SER A 161 -10.72 6.09 27.97
C SER A 161 -11.71 5.47 26.96
N SER A 162 -11.28 5.25 25.72
CA SER A 162 -12.13 4.69 24.66
C SER A 162 -12.25 3.18 24.73
N LEU A 163 -11.29 2.48 25.33
CA LEU A 163 -11.23 1.02 25.37
C LEU A 163 -11.61 0.40 26.73
N LYS A 164 -11.74 1.19 27.77
CA LYS A 164 -12.00 0.72 29.15
C LYS A 164 -13.23 -0.20 29.30
N ASP A 165 -14.28 0.05 28.50
CA ASP A 165 -15.54 -0.70 28.58
C ASP A 165 -15.53 -1.98 27.74
N TYR A 166 -14.50 -2.17 26.90
CA TYR A 166 -14.35 -3.30 25.98
C TYR A 166 -13.36 -4.34 26.49
N PHE A 167 -12.33 -3.92 27.20
CA PHE A 167 -11.27 -4.78 27.70
C PHE A 167 -11.27 -4.75 29.23
N SER A 168 -11.74 -5.83 29.84
CA SER A 168 -11.88 -5.94 31.30
C SER A 168 -10.57 -6.25 32.04
N GLY A 169 -9.60 -6.83 31.34
CA GLY A 169 -8.25 -7.10 31.88
C GLY A 169 -7.38 -5.85 31.89
N THR A 170 -7.02 -5.35 33.09
CA THR A 170 -6.22 -4.11 33.20
C THR A 170 -4.89 -4.21 32.46
N GLN A 171 -4.18 -5.35 32.58
CA GLN A 171 -2.88 -5.51 31.95
C GLN A 171 -3.02 -5.57 30.42
N THR A 172 -3.90 -6.41 29.88
CA THR A 172 -4.13 -6.51 28.43
C THR A 172 -4.54 -5.17 27.85
N ARG A 173 -5.40 -4.41 28.55
CA ARG A 173 -5.81 -3.08 28.09
C ARG A 173 -4.63 -2.11 28.06
N GLN A 174 -3.76 -2.11 29.06
CA GLN A 174 -2.57 -1.26 29.09
C GLN A 174 -1.63 -1.58 27.93
N ASP A 175 -1.37 -2.86 27.70
CA ASP A 175 -0.51 -3.33 26.59
C ASP A 175 -1.09 -2.94 25.23
N LEU A 176 -2.41 -3.07 25.03
CA LEU A 176 -3.11 -2.63 23.82
C LEU A 176 -3.00 -1.13 23.62
N VAL A 177 -3.26 -0.33 24.66
CA VAL A 177 -3.17 1.14 24.61
C VAL A 177 -1.75 1.59 24.27
N GLU A 178 -0.74 0.96 24.87
CA GLU A 178 0.65 1.27 24.58
C GLU A 178 1.01 0.96 23.11
N LYS A 179 0.63 -0.21 22.60
CA LYS A 179 0.87 -0.61 21.19
C LYS A 179 0.15 0.32 20.22
N LEU A 180 -1.10 0.67 20.46
CA LEU A 180 -1.83 1.63 19.63
C LEU A 180 -1.16 3.00 19.60
N CYS A 181 -0.64 3.47 20.75
CA CYS A 181 0.09 4.73 20.80
C CYS A 181 1.41 4.66 20.04
N GLN A 182 2.15 3.57 20.15
CA GLN A 182 3.37 3.36 19.37
C GLN A 182 3.08 3.39 17.86
N MET A 183 2.02 2.72 17.41
CA MET A 183 1.60 2.74 16.01
C MET A 183 1.17 4.14 15.55
N ALA A 184 0.32 4.82 16.33
CA ALA A 184 -0.16 6.16 16.00
C ALA A 184 0.99 7.18 15.91
N THR A 185 1.95 7.09 16.83
CA THR A 185 3.16 7.93 16.82
C THR A 185 4.00 7.65 15.58
N TYR A 186 4.28 6.38 15.30
CA TYR A 186 5.05 5.98 14.10
C TYR A 186 4.37 6.51 12.82
N THR A 187 3.09 6.24 12.63
CA THR A 187 2.34 6.65 11.43
C THR A 187 2.32 8.18 11.29
N THR A 188 2.10 8.91 12.38
CA THR A 188 2.08 10.38 12.37
C THR A 188 3.46 10.96 12.02
N GLU A 189 4.54 10.41 12.57
CA GLU A 189 5.91 10.86 12.27
C GLU A 189 6.29 10.57 10.81
N LYS A 190 5.95 9.39 10.30
CA LYS A 190 6.21 9.03 8.91
C LYS A 190 5.41 9.89 7.94
N TYR A 191 4.13 10.12 8.22
CA TYR A 191 3.28 10.98 7.41
C TYR A 191 3.78 12.43 7.40
N ARG A 192 4.14 12.99 8.56
CA ARG A 192 4.77 14.31 8.65
C ARG A 192 6.07 14.39 7.85
N GLY A 193 6.92 13.37 7.97
CA GLY A 193 8.14 13.26 7.18
C GLY A 193 7.86 13.22 5.68
N LEU A 194 6.78 12.57 5.26
CA LEU A 194 6.31 12.55 3.88
C LEU A 194 5.88 13.96 3.41
N VAL A 195 5.01 14.63 4.17
CA VAL A 195 4.51 15.98 3.84
C VAL A 195 5.66 16.99 3.75
N ASN A 196 6.58 16.95 4.71
CA ASN A 196 7.76 17.83 4.69
C ASN A 196 8.65 17.54 3.49
N TYR A 197 8.86 16.27 3.15
CA TYR A 197 9.66 15.90 1.98
C TYR A 197 9.04 16.42 0.68
N ILE A 198 7.73 16.32 0.50
CA ILE A 198 7.02 16.87 -0.66
C ILE A 198 7.22 18.40 -0.74
N ALA A 199 7.12 19.09 0.41
CA ALA A 199 7.26 20.54 0.45
C ALA A 199 8.71 21.02 0.18
N GLU A 200 9.72 20.24 0.57
CA GLU A 200 11.14 20.57 0.41
C GLU A 200 11.66 20.27 -0.99
N GLU A 201 11.26 19.12 -1.56
CA GLU A 201 11.78 18.60 -2.83
C GLU A 201 11.06 19.16 -4.08
N LYS A 202 10.07 20.01 -3.89
CA LYS A 202 9.35 20.62 -5.01
C LYS A 202 10.28 21.48 -5.84
N SER A 203 10.23 21.30 -7.15
CA SER A 203 10.79 22.21 -8.18
C SER A 203 12.22 22.00 -8.68
N GLU A 204 13.02 21.10 -8.15
CA GLU A 204 14.37 20.90 -8.71
C GLU A 204 14.48 19.83 -9.81
N HIS A 205 13.42 19.04 -10.01
CA HIS A 205 13.46 17.89 -10.91
C HIS A 205 12.90 18.20 -12.29
N LYS A 206 13.80 18.53 -13.22
CA LYS A 206 13.45 18.75 -14.65
C LYS A 206 13.24 17.44 -15.43
N THR A 207 13.32 16.31 -14.76
CA THR A 207 13.21 14.98 -15.37
C THR A 207 12.29 14.10 -14.55
N SER A 208 11.53 13.26 -15.24
CA SER A 208 10.56 12.34 -14.66
C SER A 208 10.82 10.92 -15.17
N ASP A 209 11.28 10.03 -14.29
CA ASP A 209 11.51 8.61 -14.61
C ASP A 209 10.34 7.74 -14.11
N VAL A 210 9.16 7.94 -14.70
CA VAL A 210 7.95 7.21 -14.35
C VAL A 210 8.12 5.71 -14.58
N PHE A 211 8.80 5.32 -15.65
CA PHE A 211 9.02 3.90 -15.96
C PHE A 211 9.92 3.21 -14.94
N GLY A 212 10.97 3.89 -14.47
CA GLY A 212 11.81 3.37 -13.38
C GLY A 212 11.04 3.21 -12.07
N ALA A 213 10.11 4.11 -11.75
CA ALA A 213 9.24 3.98 -10.60
C ALA A 213 8.29 2.78 -10.73
N ILE A 214 7.69 2.57 -11.90
CA ILE A 214 6.85 1.40 -12.20
C ILE A 214 7.63 0.09 -12.06
N GLU A 215 8.86 0.03 -12.56
CA GLU A 215 9.73 -1.14 -12.40
C GLU A 215 10.03 -1.44 -10.92
N ALA A 216 10.28 -0.40 -10.11
CA ALA A 216 10.51 -0.55 -8.67
C ALA A 216 9.26 -1.07 -7.94
N VAL A 217 8.07 -0.53 -8.26
CA VAL A 217 6.80 -1.03 -7.72
C VAL A 217 6.55 -2.48 -8.15
N ASN A 218 6.76 -2.82 -9.43
CA ASN A 218 6.60 -4.19 -9.91
C ASN A 218 7.45 -5.20 -9.12
N ASN A 219 8.71 -4.85 -8.83
CA ASN A 219 9.58 -5.70 -8.02
C ASN A 219 9.07 -5.87 -6.58
N SER A 220 8.54 -4.80 -5.99
CA SER A 220 7.93 -4.85 -4.65
C SER A 220 6.67 -5.69 -4.63
N VAL A 221 5.79 -5.52 -5.62
CA VAL A 221 4.57 -6.33 -5.80
C VAL A 221 4.91 -7.80 -5.99
N GLN A 222 5.93 -8.11 -6.81
CA GLN A 222 6.39 -9.48 -7.01
C GLN A 222 6.83 -10.14 -5.70
N SER A 223 7.53 -9.41 -4.85
CA SER A 223 7.94 -9.93 -3.53
C SER A 223 6.72 -10.21 -2.65
N ILE A 224 5.76 -9.28 -2.57
CA ILE A 224 4.55 -9.46 -1.76
C ILE A 224 3.74 -10.65 -2.25
N LEU A 225 3.48 -10.76 -3.57
CA LEU A 225 2.69 -11.86 -4.14
C LEU A 225 3.39 -13.21 -4.03
N LYS A 226 4.72 -13.25 -3.92
CA LYS A 226 5.45 -14.48 -3.63
C LYS A 226 5.14 -15.01 -2.23
N ASP A 227 5.04 -14.11 -1.24
CA ASP A 227 4.79 -14.47 0.16
C ASP A 227 3.28 -14.62 0.43
N ASN A 228 2.45 -13.85 -0.27
CA ASN A 228 0.98 -13.89 -0.18
C ASN A 228 0.35 -13.77 -1.58
N PRO A 229 0.12 -14.88 -2.31
CA PRO A 229 -0.49 -14.85 -3.65
C PRO A 229 -1.91 -14.26 -3.69
N ALA A 230 -2.61 -14.20 -2.54
CA ALA A 230 -3.95 -13.64 -2.40
C ALA A 230 -3.96 -12.16 -1.96
N ALA A 231 -2.79 -11.53 -1.81
CA ALA A 231 -2.70 -10.13 -1.42
C ALA A 231 -3.43 -9.22 -2.42
N LYS A 232 -4.25 -8.32 -1.91
CA LYS A 232 -4.84 -7.25 -2.69
C LYS A 232 -3.83 -6.13 -2.82
N ILE A 233 -3.49 -5.79 -4.04
CA ILE A 233 -2.52 -4.74 -4.36
C ILE A 233 -3.26 -3.60 -5.06
N ARG A 234 -3.06 -2.38 -4.59
CA ARG A 234 -3.51 -1.17 -5.24
C ARG A 234 -2.30 -0.27 -5.55
N LEU A 235 -2.29 0.29 -6.75
CA LEU A 235 -1.30 1.27 -7.20
C LEU A 235 -2.01 2.56 -7.58
N THR A 236 -1.67 3.65 -6.91
CA THR A 236 -2.08 5.01 -7.29
C THR A 236 -0.86 5.72 -7.88
N LEU A 237 -0.92 6.01 -9.18
CA LEU A 237 0.15 6.71 -9.90
C LEU A 237 -0.27 8.17 -10.12
N ALA A 238 0.20 9.06 -9.25
CA ALA A 238 -0.08 10.48 -9.27
C ALA A 238 1.02 11.24 -10.03
N THR A 239 0.82 11.40 -11.33
CA THR A 239 1.73 12.07 -12.28
C THR A 239 0.92 12.63 -13.45
N ASP A 240 1.50 13.55 -14.22
CA ASP A 240 0.94 13.93 -15.53
C ASP A 240 1.09 12.82 -16.58
N GLY A 241 1.86 11.79 -16.26
CA GLY A 241 2.13 10.62 -17.09
C GLY A 241 3.25 10.79 -18.09
N GLU A 242 3.92 11.94 -18.10
CA GLU A 242 5.02 12.19 -19.00
C GLU A 242 6.34 11.61 -18.45
N ASN A 243 6.92 10.65 -19.17
CA ASN A 243 8.26 10.15 -18.87
C ASN A 243 9.28 10.99 -19.65
N TYR A 244 10.13 11.72 -18.93
CA TYR A 244 11.16 12.56 -19.51
C TYR A 244 12.48 12.43 -18.76
N LEU A 245 13.46 11.79 -19.37
CA LEU A 245 14.77 11.53 -18.76
C LEU A 245 15.86 12.53 -19.17
N SER A 246 15.90 12.87 -20.46
CA SER A 246 16.84 13.86 -21.04
C SER A 246 16.44 14.14 -22.49
N PRO A 247 16.90 15.25 -23.07
CA PRO A 247 16.74 15.48 -24.51
C PRO A 247 17.26 14.29 -25.31
N ASN A 248 16.50 13.85 -26.31
CA ASN A 248 16.83 12.73 -27.20
C ASN A 248 16.85 11.33 -26.55
N ASN A 249 16.32 11.17 -25.36
CA ASN A 249 16.19 9.83 -24.77
C ASN A 249 15.04 9.05 -25.41
N ALA A 250 15.33 7.83 -25.86
CA ALA A 250 14.35 6.97 -26.54
C ALA A 250 13.19 6.51 -25.64
N LEU A 251 13.32 6.64 -24.30
CA LEU A 251 12.27 6.33 -23.33
C LEU A 251 11.42 7.56 -22.96
N ASN A 252 11.66 8.74 -23.57
CA ASN A 252 10.77 9.88 -23.39
C ASN A 252 9.40 9.57 -24.02
N SER A 253 8.32 10.00 -23.37
CA SER A 253 6.96 9.77 -23.86
C SER A 253 6.76 10.29 -25.28
N SER A 254 7.30 11.47 -25.61
CA SER A 254 7.25 12.03 -26.96
C SER A 254 7.94 11.14 -28.00
N SER A 255 9.07 10.52 -27.66
CA SER A 255 9.80 9.61 -28.54
C SER A 255 9.05 8.30 -28.74
N ILE A 256 8.43 7.78 -27.70
CA ILE A 256 7.64 6.54 -27.74
C ILE A 256 6.37 6.75 -28.58
N LEU A 257 5.61 7.80 -28.29
CA LEU A 257 4.35 8.08 -28.97
C LEU A 257 4.55 8.43 -30.45
N SER A 258 5.69 8.98 -30.84
CA SER A 258 6.02 9.21 -32.24
C SER A 258 6.22 7.94 -33.08
N GLN A 259 6.37 6.77 -32.45
CA GLN A 259 6.61 5.49 -33.12
C GLN A 259 5.33 4.75 -33.55
N GLY A 260 4.15 5.24 -33.12
CA GLY A 260 2.89 4.62 -33.50
C GLY A 260 1.73 4.88 -32.55
N ASP A 261 0.73 4.02 -32.59
CA ASP A 261 -0.46 4.11 -31.74
C ASP A 261 -0.10 4.00 -30.25
N ALA A 262 -0.60 4.94 -29.46
CA ALA A 262 -0.29 5.04 -28.02
C ALA A 262 -0.63 3.76 -27.25
N CYS A 263 -1.76 3.12 -27.57
CA CYS A 263 -2.16 1.88 -26.91
C CYS A 263 -1.18 0.73 -27.21
N GLN A 264 -0.78 0.57 -28.48
CA GLN A 264 0.19 -0.44 -28.87
C GLN A 264 1.54 -0.19 -28.18
N GLN A 265 2.00 1.07 -28.12
CA GLN A 265 3.24 1.41 -27.45
C GLN A 265 3.19 1.12 -25.95
N GLY A 266 2.05 1.40 -25.28
CA GLY A 266 1.85 1.06 -23.88
C GLY A 266 1.97 -0.43 -23.61
N GLN A 267 1.36 -1.27 -24.43
CA GLN A 267 1.45 -2.74 -24.35
C GLN A 267 2.87 -3.26 -24.58
N VAL A 268 3.55 -2.74 -25.61
CA VAL A 268 4.95 -3.09 -25.91
C VAL A 268 5.87 -2.74 -24.75
N LEU A 269 5.68 -1.56 -24.14
CA LEU A 269 6.51 -1.15 -23.02
C LEU A 269 6.24 -2.00 -21.77
N PHE A 270 4.98 -2.36 -21.51
CA PHE A 270 4.62 -3.26 -20.41
C PHE A 270 5.40 -4.57 -20.48
N GLU A 271 5.45 -5.18 -21.64
CA GLU A 271 6.19 -6.43 -21.84
C GLU A 271 7.72 -6.20 -21.73
N LYS A 272 8.23 -5.08 -22.27
CA LYS A 272 9.65 -4.72 -22.20
C LYS A 272 10.13 -4.50 -20.77
N LEU A 273 9.32 -3.86 -19.91
CA LEU A 273 9.64 -3.65 -18.50
C LEU A 273 9.40 -4.90 -17.66
N SER A 274 8.90 -5.99 -18.26
CA SER A 274 8.53 -7.20 -17.52
C SER A 274 7.58 -6.94 -16.36
N ALA A 275 6.67 -5.96 -16.49
CA ALA A 275 5.76 -5.48 -15.44
C ALA A 275 4.63 -6.48 -15.12
N LYS A 276 4.89 -7.78 -15.24
CA LYS A 276 3.89 -8.86 -15.16
C LYS A 276 3.16 -8.94 -13.83
N SER A 277 3.84 -8.57 -12.72
CA SER A 277 3.24 -8.57 -11.39
C SER A 277 2.20 -7.47 -11.20
N LEU A 278 2.18 -6.46 -12.09
CA LEU A 278 1.18 -5.41 -12.11
C LEU A 278 -0.07 -5.74 -12.94
N ARG A 279 -0.12 -6.94 -13.55
CA ARG A 279 -1.28 -7.36 -14.33
C ARG A 279 -2.40 -7.81 -13.39
N GLY A 280 -3.55 -7.16 -13.48
CA GLY A 280 -4.73 -7.50 -12.68
C GLY A 280 -4.76 -6.93 -11.26
N ILE A 281 -3.81 -6.06 -10.90
CA ILE A 281 -3.91 -5.25 -9.69
C ILE A 281 -4.89 -4.08 -9.90
N ASP A 282 -5.36 -3.48 -8.80
CA ASP A 282 -6.16 -2.26 -8.88
C ASP A 282 -5.23 -1.05 -9.14
N VAL A 283 -5.51 -0.29 -10.22
CA VAL A 283 -4.67 0.85 -10.62
C VAL A 283 -5.51 2.10 -10.80
N GLU A 284 -5.13 3.15 -10.10
CA GLU A 284 -5.69 4.48 -10.23
C GLU A 284 -4.65 5.45 -10.83
N LEU A 285 -5.10 6.28 -11.77
CA LEU A 285 -4.26 7.21 -12.53
C LEU A 285 -4.74 8.67 -12.35
N PRO A 286 -4.79 9.20 -11.11
CA PRO A 286 -5.22 10.57 -10.89
C PRO A 286 -4.22 11.56 -11.49
N GLY A 287 -4.68 12.41 -12.39
CA GLY A 287 -3.87 13.47 -12.98
C GLY A 287 -3.19 13.15 -14.30
N ILE A 288 -3.24 11.91 -14.78
CA ILE A 288 -2.71 11.57 -16.11
C ILE A 288 -3.32 12.49 -17.16
N GLY A 289 -2.48 13.19 -17.91
CA GLY A 289 -2.85 14.16 -18.94
C GLY A 289 -3.49 15.46 -18.42
N ALA A 290 -3.89 15.54 -17.15
CA ALA A 290 -4.65 16.70 -16.63
C ALA A 290 -3.81 18.00 -16.53
N LEU A 291 -2.48 17.89 -16.45
CA LEU A 291 -1.56 19.01 -16.25
C LEU A 291 -0.94 19.50 -17.55
N LEU A 292 -1.20 18.85 -18.67
CA LEU A 292 -0.58 19.18 -19.97
C LEU A 292 -1.23 20.39 -20.68
N GLY A 293 -2.23 21.04 -20.04
CA GLY A 293 -2.79 22.32 -20.44
C GLY A 293 -3.21 22.40 -21.92
N ASP A 294 -2.55 23.27 -22.67
CA ASP A 294 -2.86 23.54 -24.08
C ASP A 294 -2.56 22.38 -25.05
N LYS A 295 -2.03 21.26 -24.54
CA LYS A 295 -1.70 20.07 -25.34
C LYS A 295 -2.77 18.96 -25.18
N ALA A 296 -4.04 19.30 -25.28
CA ALA A 296 -5.15 18.37 -25.03
C ALA A 296 -5.09 17.06 -25.85
N GLU A 297 -4.67 17.14 -27.12
CA GLU A 297 -4.49 15.95 -27.97
C GLU A 297 -3.39 15.03 -27.45
N TYR A 298 -2.25 15.61 -27.07
CA TYR A 298 -1.14 14.88 -26.48
C TYR A 298 -1.50 14.27 -25.12
N ALA A 299 -2.27 15.00 -24.29
CA ALA A 299 -2.80 14.49 -23.04
C ALA A 299 -3.69 13.24 -23.22
N GLY A 300 -4.52 13.25 -24.27
CA GLY A 300 -5.33 12.08 -24.64
C GLY A 300 -4.50 10.86 -25.05
N GLU A 301 -3.42 11.06 -25.78
CA GLU A 301 -2.50 9.98 -26.15
C GLU A 301 -1.75 9.42 -24.93
N ILE A 302 -1.34 10.27 -23.99
CA ILE A 302 -0.72 9.85 -22.72
C ILE A 302 -1.71 9.03 -21.88
N ASP A 303 -2.97 9.48 -21.71
CA ASP A 303 -3.98 8.71 -20.99
C ASP A 303 -4.24 7.34 -21.66
N LYS A 304 -4.39 7.32 -22.98
CA LYS A 304 -4.57 6.10 -23.75
C LYS A 304 -3.39 5.13 -23.58
N PHE A 305 -2.16 5.65 -23.62
CA PHE A 305 -0.94 4.88 -23.39
C PHE A 305 -0.97 4.16 -22.04
N TRP A 306 -1.21 4.90 -20.94
CA TRP A 306 -1.20 4.33 -19.60
C TRP A 306 -2.34 3.37 -19.34
N ARG A 307 -3.54 3.66 -19.85
CA ARG A 307 -4.67 2.71 -19.77
C ARG A 307 -4.36 1.39 -20.45
N CYS A 308 -3.77 1.44 -21.63
CA CYS A 308 -3.38 0.22 -22.34
C CYS A 308 -2.17 -0.47 -21.70
N PHE A 309 -1.23 0.29 -21.14
CA PHE A 309 -0.12 -0.27 -20.37
C PHE A 309 -0.63 -1.16 -19.22
N PHE A 310 -1.58 -0.67 -18.43
CA PHE A 310 -2.15 -1.43 -17.31
C PHE A 310 -3.36 -2.31 -17.70
N ALA A 311 -3.75 -2.36 -18.95
CA ALA A 311 -4.93 -3.08 -19.44
C ALA A 311 -6.25 -2.64 -18.74
N LEU A 312 -6.38 -1.35 -18.42
CA LEU A 312 -7.57 -0.79 -17.79
C LEU A 312 -8.72 -0.69 -18.82
N SER A 313 -9.93 -1.11 -18.42
CA SER A 313 -11.15 -0.82 -19.17
C SER A 313 -11.45 0.69 -19.15
N LYS A 314 -12.06 1.18 -20.25
CA LYS A 314 -12.48 2.58 -20.38
C LYS A 314 -13.51 2.95 -19.33
#